data_a7538205e5befbf87e7d66c87c070f2e
#
_entry.id   a7538205e5befbf87e7d66c87c070f2e
#
_cell.length_a   1.000
_cell.length_b   1.000
_cell.length_c   1.000
_cell.angle_alpha   90.00
_cell.angle_beta   90.00
_cell.angle_gamma   90.00
#
_symmetry.space_group_name_H-M   'P 1'
#
loop_
_entity.id
_entity.type
_entity.pdbx_description
1 polymer ?
#
loop_
_entity_poly.entity_id
_entity_poly.type
_entity_poly.pdbx_seq_one_letter_code
_entity_poly.pdbx_strand_id
1 'polypeptide(L)'
;IFSLTFLRLYIGIPISFLIVYCLYYCGLKKQWAIFTIEKKQSLIIAALAIFLCWISGIGGFYSQTGDYLVKNALLSDLCNHSWPIYIELSEESLEVQKIVGSDNVAFVYYLFFYLPAALVGKVFGLLVARVAFLLWSSFGLFLVLCHVVNYVSERKPTYRFQFLLILLLFLSFGGLDILGELRNVTFHTLKDIFIQYPIFSFCETWCMPFFRLWGGNVHDLAFVFNQCIPAWLITILILDRKDNCTMFFVYSMSLLYTPWAAIGLFPIVVYLWFVDRKGEKFLSASYFKQTLNVSNIVFPLVLLFIVGSYYTSNEQSVGTKGWFFDFMSIKDFCIYYPLFLLVEIGVYVALLRKQIFRIPILTISFVVLLALPFYHITPGNDLLMRASIPALFVFFVYWTKFAIENFSKKRILICAIMVITSFSAIQQTLVPIWNLKKEHKIHIVDPIGSFYYINTSSEAY
;
A
#
# COMPACT_ATOMS: atom_id res chain seq x y z
N ILE A 1 11.12 3.11 -17.53
CA ILE A 1 11.32 4.55 -17.27
C ILE A 1 12.53 4.72 -16.37
N PHE A 2 12.49 4.39 -15.10
CA PHE A 2 13.57 4.63 -14.14
C PHE A 2 14.95 4.21 -14.64
N SER A 3 15.09 3.00 -15.18
CA SER A 3 16.38 2.48 -15.68
C SER A 3 17.01 3.33 -16.80
N LEU A 4 16.19 3.98 -17.60
CA LEU A 4 16.66 4.80 -18.73
C LEU A 4 16.78 6.29 -18.41
N THR A 5 16.27 6.73 -17.26
CA THR A 5 16.22 8.17 -16.94
C THR A 5 16.96 8.54 -15.67
N PHE A 6 17.08 7.62 -14.70
CA PHE A 6 17.79 7.86 -13.44
C PHE A 6 19.17 7.21 -13.39
N LEU A 7 19.43 6.20 -14.23
CA LEU A 7 20.70 5.52 -14.30
C LEU A 7 21.49 5.98 -15.55
N ARG A 8 22.79 5.91 -15.48
CA ARG A 8 23.63 6.10 -16.66
C ARG A 8 23.27 5.06 -17.72
N LEU A 9 23.16 5.47 -18.99
CA LEU A 9 22.63 4.62 -20.07
C LEU A 9 23.34 3.28 -20.22
N TYR A 10 24.65 3.22 -19.97
CA TYR A 10 25.42 1.95 -20.02
C TYR A 10 25.01 0.95 -18.94
N ILE A 11 24.35 1.39 -17.86
CA ILE A 11 23.73 0.55 -16.82
C ILE A 11 22.25 0.34 -17.14
N GLY A 12 21.55 1.42 -17.49
CA GLY A 12 20.11 1.44 -17.67
C GLY A 12 19.60 0.61 -18.83
N ILE A 13 20.34 0.59 -19.96
CA ILE A 13 19.98 -0.21 -21.14
C ILE A 13 20.02 -1.72 -20.85
N PRO A 14 21.10 -2.30 -20.30
CA PRO A 14 21.14 -3.72 -19.92
C PRO A 14 20.01 -4.11 -18.95
N ILE A 15 19.72 -3.26 -17.97
CA ILE A 15 18.62 -3.49 -17.00
C ILE A 15 17.28 -3.50 -17.71
N SER A 16 17.06 -2.58 -18.65
CA SER A 16 15.81 -2.53 -19.42
C SER A 16 15.61 -3.81 -20.24
N PHE A 17 16.66 -4.32 -20.88
CA PHE A 17 16.61 -5.62 -21.56
C PHE A 17 16.34 -6.76 -20.59
N LEU A 18 16.94 -6.75 -19.41
CA LEU A 18 16.68 -7.75 -18.37
C LEU A 18 15.24 -7.74 -17.90
N ILE A 19 14.63 -6.55 -17.72
CA ILE A 19 13.20 -6.39 -17.38
C ILE A 19 12.34 -7.00 -18.49
N VAL A 20 12.58 -6.62 -19.76
CA VAL A 20 11.84 -7.15 -20.90
C VAL A 20 11.95 -8.67 -21.00
N TYR A 21 13.16 -9.20 -20.81
CA TYR A 21 13.38 -10.65 -20.75
C TYR A 21 12.56 -11.32 -19.66
N CYS A 22 12.57 -10.78 -18.43
CA CYS A 22 11.81 -11.34 -17.31
C CYS A 22 10.30 -11.29 -17.56
N LEU A 23 9.78 -10.19 -18.11
CA LEU A 23 8.37 -10.08 -18.48
C LEU A 23 7.99 -11.08 -19.58
N TYR A 24 8.82 -11.21 -20.60
CA TYR A 24 8.63 -12.20 -21.66
C TYR A 24 8.64 -13.63 -21.10
N TYR A 25 9.57 -13.93 -20.20
CA TYR A 25 9.66 -15.22 -19.52
C TYR A 25 8.42 -15.51 -18.67
N CYS A 26 7.90 -14.52 -17.94
CA CYS A 26 6.64 -14.65 -17.23
C CYS A 26 5.47 -14.98 -18.16
N GLY A 27 5.39 -14.32 -19.31
CA GLY A 27 4.38 -14.58 -20.34
C GLY A 27 4.48 -16.01 -20.90
N LEU A 28 5.69 -16.46 -21.25
CA LEU A 28 5.95 -17.83 -21.74
C LEU A 28 5.54 -18.89 -20.71
N LYS A 29 5.79 -18.64 -19.44
CA LYS A 29 5.42 -19.57 -18.35
C LYS A 29 3.96 -19.52 -18.01
N LYS A 30 3.19 -18.56 -18.56
CA LYS A 30 1.77 -18.37 -18.27
C LYS A 30 1.50 -18.44 -16.76
N GLN A 31 2.23 -17.60 -16.01
CA GLN A 31 2.23 -17.62 -14.53
C GLN A 31 0.85 -17.39 -13.94
N TRP A 32 0.06 -16.56 -14.63
CA TRP A 32 -1.30 -16.24 -14.20
C TRP A 32 -2.31 -16.75 -15.21
N ALA A 33 -3.42 -17.25 -14.69
CA ALA A 33 -4.53 -17.64 -15.53
C ALA A 33 -5.22 -16.41 -16.14
N ILE A 34 -5.86 -16.59 -17.28
CA ILE A 34 -6.77 -15.59 -17.86
C ILE A 34 -7.91 -15.38 -16.87
N PHE A 35 -8.33 -14.12 -16.70
CA PHE A 35 -9.48 -13.79 -15.85
C PHE A 35 -10.76 -14.46 -16.35
N THR A 36 -11.51 -15.05 -15.42
CA THR A 36 -12.84 -15.61 -15.68
C THR A 36 -13.96 -14.61 -15.42
N ILE A 37 -13.63 -13.31 -15.48
CA ILE A 37 -14.52 -12.20 -15.16
C ILE A 37 -15.30 -11.81 -16.42
N GLU A 38 -16.62 -11.69 -16.30
CA GLU A 38 -17.48 -11.24 -17.38
C GLU A 38 -17.22 -9.75 -17.74
N LYS A 39 -17.49 -9.37 -18.98
CA LYS A 39 -17.34 -7.96 -19.44
C LYS A 39 -18.09 -6.97 -18.54
N LYS A 40 -19.32 -7.31 -18.13
CA LYS A 40 -20.11 -6.44 -17.22
C LYS A 40 -19.47 -6.29 -15.84
N GLN A 41 -18.95 -7.38 -15.28
CA GLN A 41 -18.22 -7.36 -14.00
C GLN A 41 -16.93 -6.54 -14.12
N SER A 42 -16.20 -6.70 -15.22
CA SER A 42 -14.98 -5.92 -15.51
C SER A 42 -15.26 -4.41 -15.59
N LEU A 43 -16.35 -4.00 -16.23
CA LEU A 43 -16.79 -2.60 -16.28
C LEU A 43 -17.18 -2.06 -14.89
N ILE A 44 -17.84 -2.86 -14.06
CA ILE A 44 -18.17 -2.47 -12.68
C ILE A 44 -16.92 -2.30 -11.86
N ILE A 45 -15.93 -3.22 -11.96
CA ILE A 45 -14.63 -3.07 -11.28
C ILE A 45 -13.91 -1.81 -11.75
N ALA A 46 -13.88 -1.55 -13.07
CA ALA A 46 -13.23 -0.37 -13.62
C ALA A 46 -13.88 0.93 -13.11
N ALA A 47 -15.21 1.01 -13.13
CA ALA A 47 -15.96 2.14 -12.60
C ALA A 47 -15.71 2.34 -11.10
N LEU A 48 -15.71 1.26 -10.32
CA LEU A 48 -15.41 1.30 -8.88
C LEU A 48 -13.96 1.76 -8.63
N ALA A 49 -12.98 1.25 -9.37
CA ALA A 49 -11.59 1.64 -9.24
C ALA A 49 -11.37 3.11 -9.54
N ILE A 50 -11.97 3.64 -10.62
CA ILE A 50 -11.93 5.06 -10.94
C ILE A 50 -12.59 5.88 -9.83
N PHE A 51 -13.76 5.47 -9.38
CA PHE A 51 -14.51 6.16 -8.33
C PHE A 51 -13.71 6.22 -7.02
N LEU A 52 -13.14 5.09 -6.57
CA LEU A 52 -12.35 5.03 -5.34
C LEU A 52 -11.08 5.88 -5.43
N CYS A 53 -10.34 5.82 -6.52
CA CYS A 53 -9.17 6.65 -6.71
C CYS A 53 -9.53 8.14 -6.78
N TRP A 54 -10.66 8.48 -7.39
CA TRP A 54 -11.15 9.86 -7.47
C TRP A 54 -11.53 10.40 -6.08
N ILE A 55 -12.35 9.68 -5.29
CA ILE A 55 -12.75 10.13 -3.94
C ILE A 55 -11.60 10.13 -2.94
N SER A 56 -10.54 9.36 -3.21
CA SER A 56 -9.29 9.38 -2.43
C SER A 56 -8.43 10.62 -2.71
N GLY A 57 -8.84 11.52 -3.62
CA GLY A 57 -8.11 12.75 -3.93
C GLY A 57 -6.98 12.61 -4.95
N ILE A 58 -6.79 11.42 -5.55
CA ILE A 58 -5.70 11.16 -6.50
C ILE A 58 -5.88 12.02 -7.75
N GLY A 59 -4.83 12.73 -8.13
CA GLY A 59 -4.84 13.66 -9.25
C GLY A 59 -5.36 15.06 -8.92
N GLY A 60 -5.89 15.31 -7.72
CA GLY A 60 -6.37 16.64 -7.31
C GLY A 60 -7.73 17.02 -7.88
N PHE A 61 -8.58 16.04 -8.21
CA PHE A 61 -9.94 16.29 -8.73
C PHE A 61 -11.02 16.14 -7.66
N TYR A 62 -10.63 15.84 -6.42
CA TYR A 62 -11.50 15.76 -5.26
C TYR A 62 -10.74 16.18 -4.01
N SER A 63 -11.43 16.27 -2.86
CA SER A 63 -10.84 16.68 -1.58
C SER A 63 -9.60 15.84 -1.24
N GLN A 64 -8.56 16.51 -0.77
CA GLN A 64 -7.28 15.94 -0.45
C GLN A 64 -6.95 16.12 1.03
N THR A 65 -6.26 15.17 1.63
CA THR A 65 -5.68 15.26 2.98
C THR A 65 -4.36 16.05 2.96
N GLY A 66 -3.84 16.45 4.13
CA GLY A 66 -2.56 17.16 4.23
C GLY A 66 -1.38 16.44 3.56
N ASP A 67 -1.38 15.09 3.54
CA ASP A 67 -0.36 14.29 2.88
C ASP A 67 -0.23 14.54 1.36
N TYR A 68 -1.27 15.10 0.75
CA TYR A 68 -1.24 15.44 -0.67
C TYR A 68 -0.39 16.67 -0.99
N LEU A 69 -0.03 17.48 0.01
CA LEU A 69 0.94 18.56 -0.18
C LEU A 69 2.23 18.00 -0.80
N VAL A 70 2.79 16.99 -0.15
CA VAL A 70 4.01 16.30 -0.58
C VAL A 70 3.81 15.57 -1.91
N LYS A 71 2.70 14.85 -2.07
CA LYS A 71 2.41 14.05 -3.28
C LYS A 71 2.22 14.91 -4.52
N ASN A 72 1.51 16.04 -4.40
CA ASN A 72 1.28 16.95 -5.49
C ASN A 72 2.56 17.70 -5.89
N ALA A 73 3.38 18.15 -4.90
CA ALA A 73 4.67 18.75 -5.13
C ALA A 73 5.60 17.78 -5.88
N LEU A 74 5.66 16.51 -5.44
CA LEU A 74 6.45 15.48 -6.09
C LEU A 74 6.07 15.26 -7.55
N LEU A 75 4.78 15.15 -7.85
CA LEU A 75 4.32 15.00 -9.24
C LEU A 75 4.68 16.23 -10.08
N SER A 76 4.53 17.44 -9.51
CA SER A 76 4.88 18.69 -10.16
C SER A 76 6.38 18.76 -10.49
N ASP A 77 7.23 18.44 -9.52
CA ASP A 77 8.69 18.48 -9.71
C ASP A 77 9.16 17.44 -10.73
N LEU A 78 8.60 16.24 -10.69
CA LEU A 78 8.87 15.23 -11.71
C LEU A 78 8.43 15.65 -13.13
N CYS A 79 7.41 16.49 -13.27
CA CYS A 79 7.01 17.04 -14.57
C CYS A 79 7.95 18.15 -15.03
N ASN A 80 8.39 19.03 -14.13
CA ASN A 80 9.05 20.27 -14.47
C ASN A 80 10.58 20.19 -14.52
N HIS A 81 11.19 19.27 -13.75
CA HIS A 81 12.65 19.16 -13.64
C HIS A 81 13.22 17.95 -14.39
N SER A 82 14.48 18.02 -14.76
CA SER A 82 15.22 16.87 -15.35
C SER A 82 15.37 15.73 -14.34
N TRP A 83 15.47 14.51 -14.83
CA TRP A 83 15.68 13.33 -13.99
C TRP A 83 17.13 12.83 -14.07
N PRO A 84 17.74 12.42 -12.95
CA PRO A 84 17.27 12.55 -11.57
C PRO A 84 17.14 14.00 -11.12
N ILE A 85 16.26 14.25 -10.12
CA ILE A 85 16.06 15.61 -9.58
C ILE A 85 17.18 15.87 -8.56
N TYR A 86 17.85 17.01 -8.72
CA TYR A 86 18.80 17.56 -7.75
C TYR A 86 18.21 18.83 -7.16
N ILE A 87 18.32 18.98 -5.85
CA ILE A 87 17.86 20.14 -5.10
C ILE A 87 19.08 20.96 -4.73
N GLU A 88 19.10 22.25 -5.09
CA GLU A 88 20.10 23.21 -4.63
C GLU A 88 19.72 23.65 -3.21
N LEU A 89 20.64 23.45 -2.27
CA LEU A 89 20.44 23.86 -0.90
C LEU A 89 20.69 25.37 -0.79
N SER A 90 19.70 26.10 -0.25
CA SER A 90 19.83 27.54 -0.02
C SER A 90 20.85 27.85 1.09
N GLU A 91 21.33 29.12 1.13
CA GLU A 91 22.26 29.57 2.20
C GLU A 91 21.67 29.42 3.61
N GLU A 92 20.33 29.42 3.75
CA GLU A 92 19.63 29.18 5.02
C GLU A 92 19.75 27.74 5.51
N SER A 93 20.13 26.80 4.63
CA SER A 93 20.35 25.38 4.95
C SER A 93 21.82 25.01 5.21
N LEU A 94 22.60 25.94 5.71
CA LEU A 94 24.05 25.78 6.00
C LEU A 94 24.38 24.57 6.89
N GLU A 95 23.50 24.19 7.81
CA GLU A 95 23.71 22.99 8.64
C GLU A 95 23.60 21.72 7.79
N VAL A 96 22.61 21.66 6.88
CA VAL A 96 22.44 20.53 5.96
C VAL A 96 23.60 20.48 4.96
N GLN A 97 24.03 21.62 4.42
CA GLN A 97 25.20 21.69 3.54
C GLN A 97 26.46 21.18 4.20
N LYS A 98 26.70 21.55 5.49
CA LYS A 98 27.83 21.05 6.28
C LYS A 98 27.80 19.54 6.51
N ILE A 99 26.61 18.97 6.71
CA ILE A 99 26.43 17.53 6.93
C ILE A 99 26.62 16.78 5.62
N VAL A 100 26.06 17.28 4.51
CA VAL A 100 26.09 16.62 3.18
C VAL A 100 27.42 16.88 2.46
N GLY A 101 28.10 17.99 2.76
CA GLY A 101 29.35 18.39 2.10
C GLY A 101 29.16 18.77 0.62
N SER A 102 27.94 19.12 0.21
CA SER A 102 27.58 19.50 -1.17
C SER A 102 26.44 20.50 -1.16
N ASP A 103 26.49 21.43 -2.11
CA ASP A 103 25.41 22.40 -2.34
C ASP A 103 24.22 21.80 -3.10
N ASN A 104 24.40 20.63 -3.72
CA ASN A 104 23.41 19.91 -4.46
C ASN A 104 23.17 18.53 -3.87
N VAL A 105 21.91 18.20 -3.58
CA VAL A 105 21.47 16.89 -3.09
C VAL A 105 20.52 16.21 -4.05
N ALA A 106 20.71 14.92 -4.27
CA ALA A 106 19.77 14.13 -5.06
C ALA A 106 18.47 13.92 -4.27
N PHE A 107 17.36 14.20 -4.90
CA PHE A 107 16.05 13.94 -4.29
C PHE A 107 15.73 12.43 -4.31
N VAL A 108 15.68 11.81 -3.15
CA VAL A 108 15.40 10.38 -2.97
C VAL A 108 14.07 10.19 -2.24
N TYR A 109 13.10 9.61 -2.93
CA TYR A 109 11.77 9.33 -2.40
C TYR A 109 11.12 8.14 -3.12
N TYR A 110 9.91 7.76 -2.78
CA TYR A 110 9.12 6.69 -3.42
C TYR A 110 8.57 7.13 -4.79
N LEU A 111 9.46 7.45 -5.75
CA LEU A 111 9.14 8.08 -7.04
C LEU A 111 8.46 7.16 -8.03
N PHE A 112 8.76 5.86 -7.97
CA PHE A 112 8.50 4.93 -9.08
C PHE A 112 7.04 4.89 -9.52
N PHE A 113 6.11 5.02 -8.57
CA PHE A 113 4.69 5.02 -8.88
C PHE A 113 4.25 6.26 -9.67
N TYR A 114 4.96 7.37 -9.52
CA TYR A 114 4.66 8.65 -10.16
C TYR A 114 5.24 8.76 -11.58
N LEU A 115 6.32 8.05 -11.89
CA LEU A 115 7.08 8.20 -13.13
C LEU A 115 6.24 8.05 -14.40
N PRO A 116 5.29 7.12 -14.54
CA PRO A 116 4.46 7.02 -15.75
C PRO A 116 3.64 8.27 -16.01
N ALA A 117 2.99 8.80 -14.96
CA ALA A 117 2.18 10.02 -15.07
C ALA A 117 3.05 11.27 -15.31
N ALA A 118 4.19 11.35 -14.59
CA ALA A 118 5.14 12.43 -14.76
C ALA A 118 5.76 12.47 -16.17
N LEU A 119 6.04 11.32 -16.79
CA LEU A 119 6.51 11.23 -18.16
C LEU A 119 5.49 11.83 -19.16
N VAL A 120 4.20 11.54 -18.95
CA VAL A 120 3.11 12.16 -19.71
C VAL A 120 3.08 13.66 -19.45
N GLY A 121 3.29 14.08 -18.20
CA GLY A 121 3.31 15.48 -17.80
C GLY A 121 4.45 16.28 -18.42
N LYS A 122 5.63 15.68 -18.61
CA LYS A 122 6.75 16.33 -19.32
C LYS A 122 6.43 16.70 -20.76
N VAL A 123 5.51 15.99 -21.40
CA VAL A 123 5.13 16.23 -22.80
C VAL A 123 3.90 17.13 -22.87
N PHE A 124 2.90 16.92 -22.00
CA PHE A 124 1.56 17.53 -22.12
C PHE A 124 1.20 18.46 -20.95
N GLY A 125 2.09 18.66 -20.01
CA GLY A 125 1.89 19.53 -18.86
C GLY A 125 1.23 18.87 -17.65
N LEU A 126 1.24 19.58 -16.52
CA LEU A 126 0.87 19.07 -15.20
C LEU A 126 -0.60 18.60 -15.11
N LEU A 127 -1.54 19.31 -15.77
CA LEU A 127 -2.96 18.90 -15.73
C LEU A 127 -3.16 17.52 -16.35
N VAL A 128 -2.50 17.25 -17.49
CA VAL A 128 -2.57 15.95 -18.17
C VAL A 128 -1.86 14.88 -17.33
N ALA A 129 -0.76 15.23 -16.62
CA ALA A 129 -0.12 14.34 -15.66
C ALA A 129 -1.07 13.94 -14.53
N ARG A 130 -1.85 14.86 -13.97
CA ARG A 130 -2.85 14.59 -12.92
C ARG A 130 -3.92 13.62 -13.41
N VAL A 131 -4.43 13.79 -14.61
CA VAL A 131 -5.39 12.85 -15.23
C VAL A 131 -4.73 11.48 -15.44
N ALA A 132 -3.53 11.47 -16.02
CA ALA A 132 -2.76 10.23 -16.21
C ALA A 132 -2.48 9.51 -14.87
N PHE A 133 -2.24 10.26 -13.80
CA PHE A 133 -1.99 9.70 -12.47
C PHE A 133 -3.23 9.06 -11.86
N LEU A 134 -4.40 9.70 -12.00
CA LEU A 134 -5.68 9.12 -11.64
C LEU A 134 -5.95 7.82 -12.42
N LEU A 135 -5.78 7.84 -13.74
CA LEU A 135 -6.01 6.66 -14.58
C LEU A 135 -5.02 5.54 -14.31
N TRP A 136 -3.73 5.86 -14.08
CA TRP A 136 -2.69 4.89 -13.70
C TRP A 136 -3.02 4.19 -12.38
N SER A 137 -3.39 4.96 -11.37
CA SER A 137 -3.78 4.44 -10.05
C SER A 137 -5.05 3.59 -10.15
N SER A 138 -6.05 4.06 -10.91
CA SER A 138 -7.29 3.33 -11.16
C SER A 138 -7.05 2.02 -11.90
N PHE A 139 -6.14 2.00 -12.87
CA PHE A 139 -5.75 0.78 -13.58
C PHE A 139 -5.05 -0.22 -12.64
N GLY A 140 -4.16 0.26 -11.76
CA GLY A 140 -3.53 -0.58 -10.74
C GLY A 140 -4.57 -1.21 -9.80
N LEU A 141 -5.50 -0.42 -9.28
CA LEU A 141 -6.58 -0.91 -8.41
C LEU A 141 -7.55 -1.86 -9.16
N PHE A 142 -7.85 -1.56 -10.42
CA PHE A 142 -8.63 -2.45 -11.28
C PHE A 142 -8.00 -3.84 -11.38
N LEU A 143 -6.68 -3.91 -11.62
CA LEU A 143 -5.96 -5.18 -11.66
C LEU A 143 -6.00 -5.92 -10.31
N VAL A 144 -5.81 -5.20 -9.20
CA VAL A 144 -5.94 -5.78 -7.85
C VAL A 144 -7.30 -6.45 -7.67
N LEU A 145 -8.38 -5.72 -7.94
CA LEU A 145 -9.74 -6.23 -7.76
C LEU A 145 -10.06 -7.40 -8.69
N CYS A 146 -9.59 -7.35 -9.95
CA CYS A 146 -9.74 -8.47 -10.87
C CYS A 146 -9.04 -9.74 -10.36
N HIS A 147 -7.79 -9.61 -9.88
CA HIS A 147 -7.07 -10.75 -9.31
C HIS A 147 -7.71 -11.26 -8.02
N VAL A 148 -8.23 -10.37 -7.15
CA VAL A 148 -8.96 -10.77 -5.94
C VAL A 148 -10.20 -11.57 -6.31
N VAL A 149 -11.05 -11.07 -7.21
CA VAL A 149 -12.25 -11.78 -7.66
C VAL A 149 -11.88 -13.15 -8.23
N ASN A 150 -10.89 -13.21 -9.11
CA ASN A 150 -10.43 -14.43 -9.75
C ASN A 150 -9.87 -15.46 -8.74
N TYR A 151 -9.08 -15.00 -7.77
CA TYR A 151 -8.47 -15.85 -6.74
C TYR A 151 -9.49 -16.36 -5.72
N VAL A 152 -10.40 -15.50 -5.28
CA VAL A 152 -11.42 -15.83 -4.29
C VAL A 152 -12.49 -16.77 -4.87
N SER A 153 -12.85 -16.60 -6.15
CA SER A 153 -13.79 -17.49 -6.85
C SER A 153 -13.14 -18.79 -7.34
N GLU A 154 -11.87 -19.04 -7.01
CA GLU A 154 -11.11 -20.21 -7.48
C GLU A 154 -11.11 -20.34 -9.02
N ARG A 155 -11.09 -19.20 -9.71
CA ARG A 155 -11.12 -19.12 -11.19
C ARG A 155 -12.38 -19.71 -11.83
N LYS A 156 -13.47 -19.71 -11.08
CA LYS A 156 -14.80 -20.10 -11.58
C LYS A 156 -15.61 -18.85 -11.91
N PRO A 157 -16.57 -18.92 -12.84
CA PRO A 157 -17.49 -17.82 -13.07
C PRO A 157 -18.21 -17.43 -11.78
N THR A 158 -18.21 -16.13 -11.48
CA THR A 158 -18.72 -15.62 -10.21
C THR A 158 -20.19 -15.23 -10.36
N TYR A 159 -21.08 -15.75 -9.53
CA TYR A 159 -22.46 -15.31 -9.47
C TYR A 159 -22.54 -13.82 -9.07
N ARG A 160 -23.54 -13.11 -9.60
CA ARG A 160 -23.73 -11.67 -9.36
C ARG A 160 -23.67 -11.29 -7.88
N PHE A 161 -24.33 -12.05 -7.04
CA PHE A 161 -24.34 -11.81 -5.59
C PHE A 161 -22.94 -11.96 -4.98
N GLN A 162 -22.24 -13.04 -5.28
CA GLN A 162 -20.90 -13.32 -4.77
C GLN A 162 -19.91 -12.25 -5.24
N PHE A 163 -20.02 -11.84 -6.51
CA PHE A 163 -19.21 -10.77 -7.07
C PHE A 163 -19.38 -9.45 -6.31
N LEU A 164 -20.63 -9.01 -6.10
CA LEU A 164 -20.93 -7.80 -5.35
C LEU A 164 -20.47 -7.89 -3.89
N LEU A 165 -20.64 -9.06 -3.27
CA LEU A 165 -20.16 -9.29 -1.91
C LEU A 165 -18.64 -9.13 -1.79
N ILE A 166 -17.86 -9.62 -2.76
CA ILE A 166 -16.39 -9.43 -2.78
C ILE A 166 -16.04 -7.94 -2.79
N LEU A 167 -16.70 -7.15 -3.65
CA LEU A 167 -16.46 -5.72 -3.74
C LEU A 167 -16.86 -4.98 -2.45
N LEU A 168 -18.00 -5.33 -1.86
CA LEU A 168 -18.46 -4.76 -0.60
C LEU A 168 -17.51 -5.12 0.56
N LEU A 169 -17.00 -6.34 0.60
CA LEU A 169 -16.00 -6.77 1.59
C LEU A 169 -14.68 -6.01 1.43
N PHE A 170 -14.27 -5.67 0.20
CA PHE A 170 -13.11 -4.81 -0.03
C PHE A 170 -13.32 -3.41 0.54
N LEU A 171 -14.49 -2.82 0.32
CA LEU A 171 -14.85 -1.49 0.81
C LEU A 171 -14.97 -1.43 2.34
N SER A 172 -15.43 -2.51 2.95
CA SER A 172 -15.70 -2.58 4.39
C SER A 172 -14.53 -3.11 5.22
N PHE A 173 -13.42 -3.53 4.60
CA PHE A 173 -12.29 -4.06 5.34
C PHE A 173 -11.53 -2.95 6.07
N GLY A 174 -11.51 -3.01 7.40
CA GLY A 174 -10.84 -2.08 8.30
C GLY A 174 -10.87 -2.59 9.74
N GLY A 175 -10.35 -1.82 10.67
CA GLY A 175 -10.38 -2.10 12.09
C GLY A 175 -11.74 -1.79 12.75
N LEU A 176 -11.77 -1.83 14.07
CA LEU A 176 -12.91 -1.39 14.89
C LEU A 176 -12.81 0.10 15.24
N ASP A 177 -12.51 0.95 14.26
CA ASP A 177 -12.25 2.39 14.43
C ASP A 177 -13.44 3.14 15.05
N ILE A 178 -14.64 2.60 14.86
CA ILE A 178 -15.87 3.12 15.51
C ILE A 178 -15.74 3.16 17.04
N LEU A 179 -14.92 2.29 17.65
CA LEU A 179 -14.72 2.31 19.11
C LEU A 179 -13.96 3.56 19.56
N GLY A 180 -13.07 4.09 18.73
CA GLY A 180 -12.39 5.36 18.99
C GLY A 180 -13.36 6.52 19.01
N GLU A 181 -14.32 6.55 18.09
CA GLU A 181 -15.36 7.57 18.07
C GLU A 181 -16.35 7.44 19.22
N LEU A 182 -16.72 6.23 19.61
CA LEU A 182 -17.58 6.03 20.79
C LEU A 182 -16.95 6.58 22.07
N ARG A 183 -15.62 6.55 22.20
CA ARG A 183 -14.91 7.20 23.31
C ARG A 183 -15.11 8.73 23.27
N ASN A 184 -15.09 9.33 22.10
CA ASN A 184 -15.29 10.78 21.97
C ASN A 184 -16.75 11.19 22.23
N VAL A 185 -17.72 10.33 21.89
CA VAL A 185 -19.17 10.55 22.14
C VAL A 185 -19.51 10.70 23.62
N THR A 186 -18.79 10.02 24.52
CA THR A 186 -19.04 10.13 25.97
C THR A 186 -18.83 11.55 26.53
N PHE A 187 -18.14 12.42 25.78
CA PHE A 187 -17.82 13.80 26.15
C PHE A 187 -18.65 14.86 25.39
N HIS A 188 -19.35 14.44 24.31
CA HIS A 188 -20.14 15.34 23.45
C HIS A 188 -21.48 14.71 23.09
N THR A 189 -22.51 15.55 22.85
CA THR A 189 -23.79 15.03 22.38
C THR A 189 -23.68 14.46 20.96
N LEU A 190 -24.50 13.46 20.64
CA LEU A 190 -24.55 12.88 19.26
C LEU A 190 -24.73 13.96 18.19
N LYS A 191 -25.40 15.05 18.49
CA LYS A 191 -25.62 16.19 17.59
C LYS A 191 -24.32 16.95 17.33
N ASP A 192 -23.49 17.14 18.35
CA ASP A 192 -22.21 17.84 18.25
C ASP A 192 -21.20 16.99 17.45
N ILE A 193 -21.28 15.68 17.57
CA ILE A 193 -20.47 14.70 16.84
C ILE A 193 -20.68 14.81 15.33
N PHE A 194 -21.93 14.94 14.89
CA PHE A 194 -22.24 15.03 13.45
C PHE A 194 -22.17 16.44 12.88
N ILE A 195 -22.13 17.49 13.70
CA ILE A 195 -22.30 18.88 13.23
C ILE A 195 -21.07 19.76 13.45
N GLN A 196 -20.31 19.61 14.52
CA GLN A 196 -19.31 20.60 14.94
C GLN A 196 -17.86 20.18 14.80
N TYR A 197 -17.57 18.90 14.79
CA TYR A 197 -16.20 18.42 14.70
C TYR A 197 -15.99 17.67 13.39
N PRO A 198 -14.85 17.87 12.73
CA PRO A 198 -14.31 16.87 11.82
C PRO A 198 -13.79 15.70 12.67
N ILE A 199 -14.70 15.11 13.46
CA ILE A 199 -14.48 13.96 14.37
C ILE A 199 -13.75 12.84 13.65
N PHE A 200 -13.83 12.85 12.41
CA PHE A 200 -13.46 11.88 11.46
C PHE A 200 -11.97 11.91 11.04
N SER A 201 -11.15 12.79 11.52
CA SER A 201 -9.74 12.84 11.09
C SER A 201 -8.81 11.98 11.91
N PHE A 202 -9.25 11.38 13.04
CA PHE A 202 -8.37 10.73 14.00
C PHE A 202 -8.81 9.35 14.49
N CYS A 203 -9.86 8.75 13.94
CA CYS A 203 -10.36 7.47 14.45
C CYS A 203 -9.31 6.36 14.37
N GLU A 204 -8.48 6.35 13.35
CA GLU A 204 -7.45 5.33 13.20
C GLU A 204 -6.19 5.55 14.05
N THR A 205 -6.07 6.68 14.75
CA THR A 205 -4.96 6.96 15.67
C THR A 205 -5.35 6.97 17.13
N TRP A 206 -6.61 6.65 17.44
CA TRP A 206 -7.17 6.81 18.78
C TRP A 206 -6.52 5.93 19.84
N CYS A 207 -5.94 4.81 19.44
CA CYS A 207 -5.40 3.86 20.39
C CYS A 207 -4.14 4.39 21.06
N MET A 208 -3.23 5.05 20.32
CA MET A 208 -1.91 5.37 20.84
C MET A 208 -1.05 6.30 19.99
N PRO A 209 -0.22 7.13 20.62
CA PRO A 209 0.83 7.87 19.93
C PRO A 209 1.89 6.94 19.30
N PHE A 210 2.13 5.76 19.90
CA PHE A 210 3.18 4.83 19.49
C PHE A 210 2.70 3.83 18.42
N PHE A 211 1.48 3.29 18.58
CA PHE A 211 0.90 2.38 17.61
C PHE A 211 0.08 3.17 16.61
N ARG A 212 0.71 3.56 15.51
CA ARG A 212 -0.02 4.08 14.38
C ARG A 212 -0.56 2.94 13.55
N LEU A 213 -1.82 3.06 13.23
CA LEU A 213 -2.58 2.55 12.12
C LEU A 213 -2.20 1.23 11.46
N TRP A 214 -3.16 0.38 11.44
CA TRP A 214 -3.38 -0.49 10.30
C TRP A 214 -4.62 -0.01 9.56
N GLY A 215 -4.42 0.75 8.48
CA GLY A 215 -5.51 1.32 7.71
C GLY A 215 -6.40 0.26 7.08
N GLY A 216 -7.70 0.55 6.99
CA GLY A 216 -8.59 -0.17 6.09
C GLY A 216 -8.25 0.08 4.63
N ASN A 217 -8.73 -0.77 3.73
CA ASN A 217 -8.39 -0.67 2.30
C ASN A 217 -8.70 0.72 1.70
N VAL A 218 -9.83 1.33 2.05
CA VAL A 218 -10.21 2.66 1.53
C VAL A 218 -9.36 3.76 2.15
N HIS A 219 -9.00 3.62 3.43
CA HIS A 219 -8.09 4.53 4.10
C HIS A 219 -6.69 4.49 3.49
N ASP A 220 -6.13 3.31 3.27
CA ASP A 220 -4.84 3.15 2.60
C ASP A 220 -4.83 3.81 1.21
N LEU A 221 -5.93 3.74 0.46
CA LEU A 221 -6.06 4.45 -0.81
C LEU A 221 -6.00 5.97 -0.64
N ALA A 222 -6.56 6.53 0.44
CA ALA A 222 -6.54 7.97 0.67
C ALA A 222 -5.15 8.47 1.10
N PHE A 223 -4.43 7.69 1.91
CA PHE A 223 -3.16 8.13 2.51
C PHE A 223 -1.90 7.57 1.84
N VAL A 224 -1.91 6.32 1.39
CA VAL A 224 -0.70 5.64 0.88
C VAL A 224 -0.91 4.87 -0.43
N PHE A 225 -1.80 5.36 -1.30
CA PHE A 225 -2.18 4.70 -2.56
C PHE A 225 -0.98 4.30 -3.44
N ASN A 226 0.05 5.13 -3.48
CA ASN A 226 1.28 4.87 -4.24
C ASN A 226 2.09 3.69 -3.71
N GLN A 227 1.78 3.21 -2.52
CA GLN A 227 2.40 2.05 -1.89
C GLN A 227 1.42 0.88 -1.73
N CYS A 228 0.17 1.13 -1.30
CA CYS A 228 -0.79 0.05 -1.07
C CYS A 228 -1.23 -0.63 -2.39
N ILE A 229 -1.48 0.11 -3.46
CA ILE A 229 -1.88 -0.48 -4.75
C ILE A 229 -0.81 -1.47 -5.26
N PRO A 230 0.49 -1.09 -5.37
CA PRO A 230 1.54 -2.04 -5.75
C PRO A 230 1.69 -3.20 -4.76
N ALA A 231 1.62 -2.94 -3.44
CA ALA A 231 1.73 -3.97 -2.42
C ALA A 231 0.61 -5.02 -2.53
N TRP A 232 -0.64 -4.59 -2.71
CA TRP A 232 -1.77 -5.48 -2.92
C TRP A 232 -1.64 -6.28 -4.21
N LEU A 233 -1.26 -5.61 -5.32
CA LEU A 233 -1.09 -6.28 -6.60
C LEU A 233 0.01 -7.35 -6.54
N ILE A 234 1.16 -7.02 -5.99
CA ILE A 234 2.27 -7.96 -5.84
C ILE A 234 1.88 -9.11 -4.92
N THR A 235 1.21 -8.83 -3.80
CA THR A 235 0.75 -9.86 -2.87
C THR A 235 -0.22 -10.82 -3.55
N ILE A 236 -1.24 -10.32 -4.24
CA ILE A 236 -2.21 -11.21 -4.89
C ILE A 236 -1.59 -11.99 -6.06
N LEU A 237 -0.66 -11.40 -6.81
CA LEU A 237 0.08 -12.09 -7.87
C LEU A 237 0.92 -13.23 -7.31
N ILE A 238 1.56 -13.03 -6.15
CA ILE A 238 2.32 -14.07 -5.45
C ILE A 238 1.39 -15.17 -4.94
N LEU A 239 0.22 -14.82 -4.39
CA LEU A 239 -0.77 -15.80 -3.94
C LEU A 239 -1.38 -16.59 -5.10
N ASP A 240 -1.64 -15.95 -6.23
CA ASP A 240 -2.31 -16.55 -7.41
C ASP A 240 -1.34 -17.17 -8.42
N ARG A 241 -0.02 -17.15 -8.16
CA ARG A 241 0.99 -17.69 -9.07
C ARG A 241 0.79 -19.18 -9.37
N LYS A 242 1.20 -19.61 -10.55
CA LYS A 242 1.15 -21.02 -10.97
C LYS A 242 2.24 -21.87 -10.28
N ASP A 243 3.45 -21.34 -10.22
CA ASP A 243 4.64 -21.97 -9.63
C ASP A 243 5.66 -20.90 -9.17
N ASN A 244 6.80 -21.33 -8.68
CA ASN A 244 7.83 -20.45 -8.12
C ASN A 244 8.83 -19.91 -9.13
N CYS A 245 8.69 -20.19 -10.44
CA CYS A 245 9.75 -19.88 -11.42
C CYS A 245 9.95 -18.37 -11.68
N THR A 246 9.02 -17.51 -11.28
CA THR A 246 9.13 -16.04 -11.40
C THR A 246 8.74 -15.32 -10.12
N MET A 247 8.66 -16.03 -9.01
CA MET A 247 8.16 -15.48 -7.75
C MET A 247 9.04 -14.35 -7.21
N PHE A 248 10.36 -14.52 -7.24
CA PHE A 248 11.27 -13.48 -6.75
C PHE A 248 11.37 -12.28 -7.70
N PHE A 249 11.13 -12.47 -9.00
CA PHE A 249 10.97 -11.36 -9.94
C PHE A 249 9.79 -10.48 -9.52
N VAL A 250 8.62 -11.08 -9.27
CA VAL A 250 7.41 -10.34 -8.84
C VAL A 250 7.62 -9.70 -7.48
N TYR A 251 8.19 -10.45 -6.52
CA TYR A 251 8.49 -9.94 -5.19
C TYR A 251 9.44 -8.74 -5.24
N SER A 252 10.51 -8.82 -6.01
CA SER A 252 11.51 -7.75 -6.08
C SER A 252 10.94 -6.44 -6.62
N MET A 253 9.86 -6.48 -7.41
CA MET A 253 9.15 -5.27 -7.84
C MET A 253 8.64 -4.45 -6.66
N SER A 254 8.34 -5.08 -5.50
CA SER A 254 7.91 -4.34 -4.30
C SER A 254 8.98 -3.37 -3.80
N LEU A 255 10.25 -3.67 -3.99
CA LEU A 255 11.37 -2.80 -3.59
C LEU A 255 11.33 -1.45 -4.31
N LEU A 256 10.83 -1.41 -5.56
CA LEU A 256 10.71 -0.17 -6.32
C LEU A 256 9.64 0.77 -5.74
N TYR A 257 8.52 0.22 -5.32
CA TYR A 257 7.35 1.00 -4.95
C TYR A 257 7.23 1.23 -3.45
N THR A 258 7.59 0.23 -2.66
CA THR A 258 7.42 0.25 -1.20
C THR A 258 8.35 -0.77 -0.51
N PRO A 259 9.57 -0.37 -0.15
CA PRO A 259 10.52 -1.25 0.56
C PRO A 259 9.93 -1.79 1.87
N TRP A 260 9.10 -1.01 2.55
CA TRP A 260 8.43 -1.43 3.78
C TRP A 260 7.50 -2.61 3.56
N ALA A 261 6.63 -2.55 2.55
CA ALA A 261 5.77 -3.69 2.22
C ALA A 261 6.57 -4.90 1.74
N ALA A 262 7.73 -4.70 1.10
CA ALA A 262 8.65 -5.80 0.77
C ALA A 262 9.10 -6.53 2.04
N ILE A 263 9.46 -5.80 3.11
CA ILE A 263 9.82 -6.39 4.41
C ILE A 263 8.67 -7.24 4.96
N GLY A 264 7.46 -6.69 4.98
CA GLY A 264 6.29 -7.42 5.49
C GLY A 264 5.88 -8.64 4.66
N LEU A 265 6.12 -8.60 3.34
CA LEU A 265 5.83 -9.70 2.43
C LEU A 265 6.91 -10.80 2.44
N PHE A 266 8.14 -10.46 2.83
CA PHE A 266 9.30 -11.36 2.78
C PHE A 266 9.08 -12.71 3.48
N PRO A 267 8.56 -12.79 4.72
CA PRO A 267 8.34 -14.08 5.38
C PRO A 267 7.38 -15.00 4.61
N ILE A 268 6.37 -14.43 3.96
CA ILE A 268 5.41 -15.17 3.12
C ILE A 268 6.13 -15.73 1.89
N VAL A 269 6.96 -14.92 1.24
CA VAL A 269 7.72 -15.32 0.04
C VAL A 269 8.73 -16.42 0.38
N VAL A 270 9.44 -16.29 1.50
CA VAL A 270 10.36 -17.33 2.00
C VAL A 270 9.63 -18.65 2.22
N TYR A 271 8.51 -18.63 2.93
CA TYR A 271 7.71 -19.84 3.13
C TYR A 271 7.28 -20.46 1.80
N LEU A 272 6.77 -19.65 0.88
CA LEU A 272 6.27 -20.10 -0.41
C LEU A 272 7.39 -20.65 -1.32
N TRP A 273 8.61 -20.22 -1.11
CA TRP A 273 9.77 -20.78 -1.81
C TRP A 273 10.06 -22.21 -1.37
N PHE A 274 9.89 -22.52 -0.08
CA PHE A 274 10.07 -23.89 0.43
C PHE A 274 8.91 -24.83 0.08
N VAL A 275 7.77 -24.30 -0.30
CA VAL A 275 6.56 -25.07 -0.62
C VAL A 275 6.24 -24.95 -2.12
N ASP A 276 6.56 -25.98 -2.87
CA ASP A 276 6.17 -26.03 -4.27
C ASP A 276 4.69 -26.41 -4.43
N ARG A 277 3.96 -25.64 -5.25
CA ARG A 277 2.55 -25.93 -5.59
C ARG A 277 2.37 -27.20 -6.43
N LYS A 278 3.42 -27.64 -7.10
CA LYS A 278 3.39 -28.85 -7.94
C LYS A 278 3.69 -30.13 -7.16
N GLY A 279 3.93 -30.02 -5.85
CA GLY A 279 4.28 -31.18 -5.02
C GLY A 279 5.67 -31.71 -5.27
N GLU A 280 6.53 -30.97 -5.97
CA GLU A 280 7.94 -31.33 -6.13
C GLU A 280 8.66 -31.22 -4.78
N LYS A 281 9.49 -32.20 -4.46
CA LYS A 281 10.26 -32.17 -3.21
C LYS A 281 11.23 -30.99 -3.24
N PHE A 282 11.19 -30.18 -2.18
CA PHE A 282 12.19 -29.15 -1.92
C PHE A 282 13.60 -29.72 -2.07
N LEU A 283 14.49 -28.99 -2.73
CA LEU A 283 15.85 -29.40 -3.08
C LEU A 283 15.96 -30.54 -4.12
N SER A 284 14.89 -30.91 -4.83
CA SER A 284 15.05 -31.77 -6.00
C SER A 284 15.77 -31.03 -7.13
N ALA A 285 16.49 -31.77 -7.99
CA ALA A 285 17.17 -31.17 -9.15
C ALA A 285 16.19 -30.44 -10.10
N SER A 286 14.95 -30.95 -10.24
CA SER A 286 13.88 -30.31 -11.01
C SER A 286 13.44 -29.00 -10.39
N TYR A 287 13.30 -28.95 -9.07
CA TYR A 287 12.97 -27.72 -8.32
C TYR A 287 14.04 -26.65 -8.51
N PHE A 288 15.31 -26.98 -8.33
CA PHE A 288 16.40 -26.04 -8.54
C PHE A 288 16.44 -25.52 -9.98
N LYS A 289 16.31 -26.38 -10.97
CA LYS A 289 16.27 -25.97 -12.39
C LYS A 289 15.10 -25.02 -12.68
N GLN A 290 13.98 -25.19 -12.00
CA GLN A 290 12.80 -24.35 -12.14
C GLN A 290 12.96 -23.00 -11.42
N THR A 291 13.55 -22.97 -10.24
CA THR A 291 13.62 -21.77 -9.38
C THR A 291 14.91 -20.97 -9.57
N LEU A 292 16.03 -21.61 -9.85
CA LEU A 292 17.30 -20.95 -10.10
C LEU A 292 17.42 -20.53 -11.57
N ASN A 293 16.78 -19.44 -11.90
CA ASN A 293 16.81 -18.85 -13.24
C ASN A 293 17.09 -17.34 -13.17
N VAL A 294 17.33 -16.72 -14.31
CA VAL A 294 17.66 -15.28 -14.40
C VAL A 294 16.59 -14.40 -13.74
N SER A 295 15.30 -14.73 -13.92
CA SER A 295 14.21 -13.95 -13.36
C SER A 295 14.12 -14.04 -11.84
N ASN A 296 14.53 -15.16 -11.25
CA ASN A 296 14.46 -15.34 -9.80
C ASN A 296 15.75 -14.99 -9.05
N ILE A 297 16.89 -14.96 -9.72
CA ILE A 297 18.18 -14.73 -9.06
C ILE A 297 18.82 -13.45 -9.56
N VAL A 298 19.12 -13.36 -10.87
CA VAL A 298 19.90 -12.24 -11.40
C VAL A 298 19.13 -10.94 -11.27
N PHE A 299 17.88 -10.92 -11.70
CA PHE A 299 17.07 -9.71 -11.67
C PHE A 299 16.84 -9.18 -10.25
N PRO A 300 16.38 -9.99 -9.27
CA PRO A 300 16.21 -9.52 -7.89
C PRO A 300 17.49 -9.00 -7.25
N LEU A 301 18.64 -9.63 -7.48
CA LEU A 301 19.92 -9.17 -6.94
C LEU A 301 20.35 -7.84 -7.58
N VAL A 302 20.23 -7.71 -8.89
CA VAL A 302 20.51 -6.44 -9.59
C VAL A 302 19.59 -5.33 -9.09
N LEU A 303 18.30 -5.63 -8.96
CA LEU A 303 17.33 -4.66 -8.49
C LEU A 303 17.58 -4.27 -7.03
N LEU A 304 17.87 -5.23 -6.17
CA LEU A 304 18.19 -4.98 -4.75
C LEU A 304 19.43 -4.08 -4.63
N PHE A 305 20.47 -4.33 -5.44
CA PHE A 305 21.66 -3.48 -5.44
C PHE A 305 21.34 -2.04 -5.88
N ILE A 306 20.59 -1.86 -6.98
CA ILE A 306 20.26 -0.53 -7.51
C ILE A 306 19.35 0.22 -6.55
N VAL A 307 18.26 -0.42 -6.12
CA VAL A 307 17.27 0.22 -5.23
C VAL A 307 17.86 0.41 -3.84
N GLY A 308 18.67 -0.55 -3.36
CA GLY A 308 19.42 -0.41 -2.12
C GLY A 308 20.34 0.80 -2.17
N SER A 309 21.17 0.93 -3.22
CA SER A 309 22.04 2.09 -3.40
C SER A 309 21.27 3.41 -3.52
N TYR A 310 20.10 3.39 -4.19
CA TYR A 310 19.24 4.57 -4.31
C TYR A 310 18.71 5.02 -2.94
N TYR A 311 18.15 4.12 -2.13
CA TYR A 311 17.58 4.50 -0.82
C TYR A 311 18.64 4.75 0.25
N THR A 312 19.78 4.07 0.22
CA THR A 312 20.88 4.34 1.17
C THR A 312 21.61 5.66 0.89
N SER A 313 21.47 6.25 -0.31
CA SER A 313 21.97 7.59 -0.56
C SER A 313 21.20 8.69 0.19
N ASN A 314 20.07 8.36 0.79
CA ASN A 314 19.33 9.23 1.70
C ASN A 314 19.80 8.99 3.15
N GLU A 315 21.04 9.42 3.47
CA GLU A 315 21.61 9.22 4.81
C GLU A 315 20.93 10.06 5.91
N GLN A 316 20.09 11.01 5.50
CA GLN A 316 19.51 11.99 6.41
C GLN A 316 18.05 11.75 6.78
N SER A 317 17.53 10.56 6.61
CA SER A 317 16.28 10.22 7.30
C SER A 317 16.54 10.21 8.81
N VAL A 318 16.56 11.40 9.41
CA VAL A 318 16.64 11.62 10.85
C VAL A 318 15.31 11.18 11.46
N GLY A 319 14.99 9.89 11.30
CA GLY A 319 13.86 9.29 11.95
C GLY A 319 14.31 8.68 13.28
N THR A 320 13.52 8.88 14.31
CA THR A 320 13.65 8.09 15.53
C THR A 320 13.45 6.60 15.18
N LYS A 321 14.38 5.76 15.59
CA LYS A 321 14.29 4.29 15.43
C LYS A 321 14.67 3.62 16.75
N GLY A 322 14.01 2.53 17.07
CA GLY A 322 14.31 1.78 18.30
C GLY A 322 13.26 0.75 18.63
N TRP A 323 13.49 0.03 19.68
CA TRP A 323 12.53 -0.93 20.21
C TRP A 323 11.42 -0.20 20.98
N PHE A 324 10.27 -0.86 21.18
CA PHE A 324 9.15 -0.27 21.90
C PHE A 324 9.52 0.32 23.27
N PHE A 325 10.44 -0.31 23.99
CA PHE A 325 10.88 0.14 25.31
C PHE A 325 11.72 1.41 25.30
N ASP A 326 12.20 1.86 24.12
CA ASP A 326 12.88 3.15 23.96
C ASP A 326 11.87 4.31 23.93
N PHE A 327 10.58 4.04 23.70
CA PHE A 327 9.52 5.02 23.49
C PHE A 327 8.42 4.97 24.55
N MET A 328 8.21 3.82 25.19
CA MET A 328 7.16 3.66 26.18
C MET A 328 7.57 2.64 27.27
N SER A 329 6.92 2.75 28.44
CA SER A 329 7.13 1.78 29.51
C SER A 329 6.63 0.38 29.12
N ILE A 330 7.27 -0.65 29.68
CA ILE A 330 6.81 -2.04 29.49
C ILE A 330 5.36 -2.21 29.98
N LYS A 331 4.97 -1.52 31.06
CA LYS A 331 3.61 -1.54 31.58
C LYS A 331 2.61 -1.01 30.55
N ASP A 332 2.90 0.13 29.95
CA ASP A 332 2.03 0.73 28.93
C ASP A 332 1.96 -0.13 27.68
N PHE A 333 3.09 -0.69 27.26
CA PHE A 333 3.12 -1.63 26.13
C PHE A 333 2.22 -2.84 26.38
N CYS A 334 2.30 -3.46 27.55
CA CYS A 334 1.47 -4.62 27.90
C CYS A 334 -0.03 -4.32 27.94
N ILE A 335 -0.43 -3.07 28.15
CA ILE A 335 -1.83 -2.63 28.11
C ILE A 335 -2.26 -2.32 26.67
N TYR A 336 -1.48 -1.53 25.98
CA TYR A 336 -1.88 -0.94 24.71
C TYR A 336 -1.64 -1.83 23.50
N TYR A 337 -0.62 -2.68 23.53
CA TYR A 337 -0.36 -3.63 22.46
C TYR A 337 -1.49 -4.66 22.26
N PRO A 338 -2.01 -5.36 23.29
CA PRO A 338 -3.17 -6.22 23.12
C PRO A 338 -4.42 -5.48 22.68
N LEU A 339 -4.63 -4.26 23.20
CA LEU A 339 -5.77 -3.41 22.82
C LEU A 339 -5.68 -3.02 21.33
N PHE A 340 -4.51 -2.61 20.88
CA PHE A 340 -4.25 -2.31 19.48
C PHE A 340 -4.57 -3.50 18.58
N LEU A 341 -4.05 -4.69 18.89
CA LEU A 341 -4.33 -5.91 18.13
C LEU A 341 -5.81 -6.28 18.12
N LEU A 342 -6.48 -6.11 19.27
CA LEU A 342 -7.91 -6.40 19.40
C LEU A 342 -8.75 -5.50 18.49
N VAL A 343 -8.43 -4.22 18.47
CA VAL A 343 -9.16 -3.21 17.68
C VAL A 343 -8.89 -3.40 16.19
N GLU A 344 -7.64 -3.56 15.82
CA GLU A 344 -7.26 -3.59 14.40
C GLU A 344 -7.63 -4.91 13.71
N ILE A 345 -7.33 -6.05 14.34
CA ILE A 345 -7.50 -7.37 13.70
C ILE A 345 -8.28 -8.38 14.52
N GLY A 346 -8.66 -8.07 15.76
CA GLY A 346 -9.27 -9.03 16.69
C GLY A 346 -10.50 -9.72 16.14
N VAL A 347 -11.37 -9.02 15.43
CA VAL A 347 -12.58 -9.59 14.80
C VAL A 347 -12.19 -10.64 13.76
N TYR A 348 -11.22 -10.35 12.90
CA TYR A 348 -10.78 -11.28 11.87
C TYR A 348 -10.07 -12.48 12.46
N VAL A 349 -9.24 -12.27 13.50
CA VAL A 349 -8.57 -13.36 14.22
C VAL A 349 -9.58 -14.30 14.87
N ALA A 350 -10.60 -13.77 15.53
CA ALA A 350 -11.66 -14.56 16.15
C ALA A 350 -12.44 -15.42 15.13
N LEU A 351 -12.75 -14.86 13.97
CA LEU A 351 -13.48 -15.54 12.91
C LEU A 351 -12.64 -16.56 12.15
N LEU A 352 -11.40 -16.20 11.86
CA LEU A 352 -10.46 -17.02 11.09
C LEU A 352 -9.58 -17.91 11.98
N ARG A 353 -9.86 -18.00 13.29
CA ARG A 353 -9.00 -18.75 14.24
C ARG A 353 -8.63 -20.17 13.79
N LYS A 354 -9.59 -20.90 13.20
CA LYS A 354 -9.32 -22.26 12.70
C LYS A 354 -8.44 -22.27 11.46
N GLN A 355 -8.62 -21.27 10.59
CA GLN A 355 -7.85 -21.09 9.36
C GLN A 355 -6.43 -20.62 9.65
N ILE A 356 -6.24 -19.71 10.61
CA ILE A 356 -4.92 -19.23 11.04
C ILE A 356 -4.00 -20.41 11.42
N PHE A 357 -4.50 -21.41 12.12
CA PHE A 357 -3.69 -22.59 12.50
C PHE A 357 -3.59 -23.69 11.42
N ARG A 358 -4.36 -23.56 10.32
CA ARG A 358 -4.38 -24.56 9.25
C ARG A 358 -3.72 -24.10 7.96
N ILE A 359 -3.69 -22.79 7.73
CA ILE A 359 -3.22 -22.18 6.49
C ILE A 359 -1.93 -21.43 6.80
N PRO A 360 -0.74 -21.99 6.47
CA PRO A 360 0.53 -21.41 6.87
C PRO A 360 0.74 -19.96 6.42
N ILE A 361 0.25 -19.58 5.24
CA ILE A 361 0.34 -18.19 4.75
C ILE A 361 -0.40 -17.24 5.70
N LEU A 362 -1.58 -17.62 6.17
CA LEU A 362 -2.35 -16.82 7.12
C LEU A 362 -1.69 -16.82 8.51
N THR A 363 -1.10 -17.95 8.93
CA THR A 363 -0.29 -18.02 10.16
C THR A 363 0.89 -17.06 10.11
N ILE A 364 1.65 -17.06 9.00
CA ILE A 364 2.81 -16.20 8.82
C ILE A 364 2.38 -14.73 8.81
N SER A 365 1.30 -14.40 8.09
CA SER A 365 0.76 -13.04 8.09
C SER A 365 0.36 -12.60 9.49
N PHE A 366 -0.24 -13.47 10.28
CA PHE A 366 -0.56 -13.18 11.68
C PHE A 366 0.70 -12.93 12.52
N VAL A 367 1.72 -13.77 12.38
CA VAL A 367 3.00 -13.60 13.10
C VAL A 367 3.68 -12.29 12.68
N VAL A 368 3.65 -11.91 11.40
CA VAL A 368 4.18 -10.62 10.92
C VAL A 368 3.46 -9.47 11.62
N LEU A 369 2.12 -9.49 11.66
CA LEU A 369 1.35 -8.45 12.33
C LEU A 369 1.62 -8.39 13.83
N LEU A 370 1.85 -9.52 14.49
CA LEU A 370 2.25 -9.55 15.90
C LEU A 370 3.66 -8.97 16.12
N ALA A 371 4.58 -9.18 15.19
CA ALA A 371 5.98 -8.79 15.35
C ALA A 371 6.23 -7.29 15.05
N LEU A 372 5.52 -6.70 14.07
CA LEU A 372 5.76 -5.34 13.62
C LEU A 372 5.68 -4.27 14.73
N PRO A 373 4.76 -4.33 15.73
CA PRO A 373 4.67 -3.32 16.76
C PRO A 373 5.85 -3.25 17.73
N PHE A 374 6.77 -4.22 17.70
CA PHE A 374 7.92 -4.24 18.63
C PHE A 374 9.04 -3.29 18.23
N TYR A 375 9.09 -2.85 16.98
CA TYR A 375 10.14 -1.98 16.50
C TYR A 375 9.56 -0.77 15.77
N HIS A 376 10.07 0.40 16.07
CA HIS A 376 9.63 1.68 15.55
C HIS A 376 10.66 2.26 14.59
N ILE A 377 10.20 2.79 13.46
CA ILE A 377 11.04 3.55 12.52
C ILE A 377 10.25 4.77 12.05
N THR A 378 10.90 5.92 12.04
CA THR A 378 10.39 7.23 11.65
C THR A 378 9.38 7.83 12.64
N PRO A 379 9.13 9.13 12.64
CA PRO A 379 8.18 9.77 13.55
C PRO A 379 6.76 9.21 13.40
N GLY A 380 6.40 8.74 12.20
CA GLY A 380 5.10 8.18 11.87
C GLY A 380 4.95 6.67 12.06
N ASN A 381 5.98 5.96 12.51
CA ASN A 381 6.06 4.50 12.51
C ASN A 381 5.72 3.86 11.16
N ASP A 382 6.41 4.30 10.12
CA ASP A 382 6.24 3.85 8.74
C ASP A 382 6.43 2.33 8.59
N LEU A 383 7.30 1.73 9.40
CA LEU A 383 7.47 0.28 9.42
C LEU A 383 6.17 -0.42 9.79
N LEU A 384 5.55 -0.03 10.92
CA LEU A 384 4.31 -0.64 11.39
C LEU A 384 3.18 -0.48 10.36
N MET A 385 3.01 0.74 9.86
CA MET A 385 1.91 1.08 8.96
C MET A 385 2.07 0.43 7.58
N ARG A 386 3.25 0.49 6.97
CA ARG A 386 3.44 0.10 5.57
C ARG A 386 3.88 -1.34 5.39
N ALA A 387 4.63 -1.91 6.35
CA ALA A 387 4.99 -3.33 6.28
C ALA A 387 3.82 -4.26 6.64
N SER A 388 2.78 -3.76 7.32
CA SER A 388 1.56 -4.53 7.59
C SER A 388 0.68 -4.74 6.36
N ILE A 389 0.74 -3.85 5.35
CA ILE A 389 -0.16 -3.86 4.18
C ILE A 389 -0.29 -5.24 3.51
N PRO A 390 0.80 -5.98 3.18
CA PRO A 390 0.66 -7.30 2.59
C PRO A 390 -0.02 -8.33 3.50
N ALA A 391 0.31 -8.31 4.78
CA ALA A 391 -0.25 -9.25 5.75
C ALA A 391 -1.75 -8.98 6.00
N LEU A 392 -2.15 -7.71 6.13
CA LEU A 392 -3.56 -7.31 6.23
C LEU A 392 -4.33 -7.67 4.96
N PHE A 393 -3.71 -7.50 3.79
CA PHE A 393 -4.33 -7.88 2.54
C PHE A 393 -4.54 -9.41 2.43
N VAL A 394 -3.62 -10.22 2.96
CA VAL A 394 -3.85 -11.68 3.11
C VAL A 394 -5.04 -11.95 4.03
N PHE A 395 -5.14 -11.25 5.18
CA PHE A 395 -6.32 -11.37 6.05
C PHE A 395 -7.61 -10.99 5.32
N PHE A 396 -7.62 -9.89 4.56
CA PHE A 396 -8.74 -9.50 3.72
C PHE A 396 -9.16 -10.61 2.74
N VAL A 397 -8.20 -11.21 2.02
CA VAL A 397 -8.48 -12.26 1.05
C VAL A 397 -9.10 -13.50 1.72
N TYR A 398 -8.57 -13.92 2.85
CA TYR A 398 -9.10 -15.09 3.59
C TYR A 398 -10.41 -14.78 4.32
N TRP A 399 -10.60 -13.56 4.81
CA TRP A 399 -11.88 -13.08 5.32
C TRP A 399 -12.96 -13.13 4.23
N THR A 400 -12.62 -12.69 3.02
CA THR A 400 -13.53 -12.71 1.89
C THR A 400 -13.93 -14.14 1.51
N LYS A 401 -12.98 -15.08 1.46
CA LYS A 401 -13.28 -16.51 1.26
C LYS A 401 -14.21 -17.06 2.34
N PHE A 402 -13.87 -16.80 3.60
CA PHE A 402 -14.70 -17.23 4.74
C PHE A 402 -16.11 -16.66 4.68
N ALA A 403 -16.24 -15.38 4.35
CA ALA A 403 -17.54 -14.71 4.26
C ALA A 403 -18.41 -15.33 3.15
N ILE A 404 -17.85 -15.57 1.98
CA ILE A 404 -18.55 -16.21 0.85
C ILE A 404 -19.02 -17.62 1.23
N GLU A 405 -18.15 -18.46 1.77
CA GLU A 405 -18.45 -19.84 2.13
C GLU A 405 -19.51 -19.95 3.24
N ASN A 406 -19.54 -18.98 4.15
CA ASN A 406 -20.40 -19.01 5.32
C ASN A 406 -21.59 -18.03 5.24
N PHE A 407 -21.78 -17.30 4.13
CA PHE A 407 -22.80 -16.24 4.05
C PHE A 407 -24.20 -16.75 4.36
N SER A 408 -24.60 -17.90 3.82
CA SER A 408 -25.92 -18.48 4.06
C SER A 408 -26.19 -18.80 5.55
N LYS A 409 -25.16 -19.22 6.28
CA LYS A 409 -25.26 -19.64 7.69
C LYS A 409 -25.01 -18.50 8.68
N LYS A 410 -24.21 -17.49 8.33
CA LYS A 410 -23.74 -16.42 9.21
C LYS A 410 -24.04 -15.03 8.66
N ARG A 411 -25.07 -14.89 7.83
CA ARG A 411 -25.42 -13.64 7.13
C ARG A 411 -25.43 -12.41 8.06
N ILE A 412 -26.17 -12.50 9.16
CA ILE A 412 -26.32 -11.37 10.11
C ILE A 412 -24.95 -10.97 10.69
N LEU A 413 -24.15 -11.95 11.12
CA LEU A 413 -22.82 -11.71 11.67
C LEU A 413 -21.89 -11.07 10.64
N ILE A 414 -21.86 -11.57 9.40
CA ILE A 414 -21.02 -11.03 8.33
C ILE A 414 -21.44 -9.60 8.00
N CYS A 415 -22.75 -9.33 7.85
CA CYS A 415 -23.25 -7.99 7.59
C CYS A 415 -22.95 -7.04 8.75
N ALA A 416 -23.12 -7.46 10.00
CA ALA A 416 -22.81 -6.64 11.18
C ALA A 416 -21.31 -6.26 11.21
N ILE A 417 -20.43 -7.22 10.94
CA ILE A 417 -18.99 -6.95 10.88
C ILE A 417 -18.68 -5.96 9.75
N MET A 418 -19.22 -6.17 8.55
CA MET A 418 -19.03 -5.25 7.43
C MET A 418 -19.45 -3.83 7.79
N VAL A 419 -20.59 -3.66 8.46
CA VAL A 419 -21.06 -2.33 8.89
C VAL A 419 -20.10 -1.70 9.91
N ILE A 420 -19.67 -2.46 10.91
CA ILE A 420 -18.81 -1.96 11.98
C ILE A 420 -17.41 -1.60 11.45
N THR A 421 -16.83 -2.46 10.59
CA THR A 421 -15.49 -2.26 10.05
C THR A 421 -15.44 -1.32 8.84
N SER A 422 -16.60 -0.95 8.26
CA SER A 422 -16.67 0.05 7.19
C SER A 422 -16.60 1.49 7.68
N PHE A 423 -16.51 1.70 8.99
CA PHE A 423 -16.60 3.03 9.57
C PHE A 423 -15.53 3.98 9.01
N SER A 424 -14.25 3.60 8.98
CA SER A 424 -13.18 4.41 8.41
C SER A 424 -13.39 4.70 6.90
N ALA A 425 -13.89 3.72 6.14
CA ALA A 425 -14.21 3.89 4.72
C ALA A 425 -15.37 4.88 4.50
N ILE A 426 -16.43 4.77 5.28
CA ILE A 426 -17.57 5.69 5.25
C ILE A 426 -17.09 7.10 5.57
N GLN A 427 -16.27 7.25 6.57
CA GLN A 427 -15.67 8.47 7.00
C GLN A 427 -14.86 9.15 5.87
N GLN A 428 -13.91 8.46 5.27
CA GLN A 428 -13.11 8.97 4.16
C GLN A 428 -13.96 9.41 2.98
N THR A 429 -15.14 8.82 2.80
CA THR A 429 -16.07 9.16 1.73
C THR A 429 -16.95 10.35 2.09
N LEU A 430 -17.46 10.42 3.33
CA LEU A 430 -18.47 11.41 3.74
C LEU A 430 -17.86 12.74 4.19
N VAL A 431 -16.69 12.75 4.80
CA VAL A 431 -16.05 14.00 5.26
C VAL A 431 -15.81 14.99 4.13
N PRO A 432 -15.28 14.60 2.99
CA PRO A 432 -15.11 15.52 1.87
C PRO A 432 -16.45 16.08 1.36
N ILE A 433 -17.50 15.24 1.33
CA ILE A 433 -18.85 15.68 0.91
C ILE A 433 -19.41 16.70 1.92
N TRP A 434 -19.21 16.46 3.20
CA TRP A 434 -19.63 17.36 4.27
C TRP A 434 -18.91 18.71 4.20
N ASN A 435 -17.59 18.69 4.04
CA ASN A 435 -16.79 19.90 3.89
C ASN A 435 -17.19 20.69 2.64
N LEU A 436 -17.46 20.01 1.51
CA LEU A 436 -17.99 20.64 0.31
C LEU A 436 -19.32 21.36 0.58
N LYS A 437 -20.22 20.73 1.35
CA LYS A 437 -21.52 21.33 1.69
C LYS A 437 -21.37 22.53 2.64
N LYS A 438 -20.41 22.51 3.56
CA LYS A 438 -20.18 23.55 4.56
C LYS A 438 -19.41 24.75 3.98
N GLU A 439 -18.40 24.50 3.19
CA GLU A 439 -17.45 25.51 2.70
C GLU A 439 -17.69 25.92 1.23
N HIS A 440 -18.63 25.26 0.54
CA HIS A 440 -18.91 25.44 -0.90
C HIS A 440 -17.66 25.32 -1.80
N LYS A 441 -16.59 24.71 -1.29
CA LYS A 441 -15.32 24.50 -2.01
C LYS A 441 -14.87 23.06 -1.84
N ILE A 442 -14.38 22.48 -2.92
CA ILE A 442 -13.59 21.26 -2.87
C ILE A 442 -12.23 21.68 -2.31
N HIS A 443 -11.82 21.10 -1.19
CA HIS A 443 -10.50 21.33 -0.61
C HIS A 443 -9.47 20.65 -1.49
N ILE A 444 -9.06 21.33 -2.55
CA ILE A 444 -7.88 20.95 -3.31
C ILE A 444 -6.71 21.56 -2.55
N VAL A 445 -5.82 20.72 -2.10
CA VAL A 445 -4.60 21.18 -1.49
C VAL A 445 -3.75 21.76 -2.61
N ASP A 446 -3.58 23.08 -2.61
CA ASP A 446 -2.61 23.71 -3.51
C ASP A 446 -1.25 23.08 -3.22
N PRO A 447 -0.51 22.64 -4.27
CA PRO A 447 0.81 22.11 -4.05
C PRO A 447 1.60 23.18 -3.27
N ILE A 448 2.17 22.80 -2.14
CA ILE A 448 3.33 23.53 -1.61
C ILE A 448 4.24 23.64 -2.82
N GLY A 449 4.72 24.84 -3.12
CA GLY A 449 5.63 25.03 -4.22
C GLY A 449 6.68 23.92 -4.20
N SER A 450 7.20 23.53 -5.32
CA SER A 450 8.17 22.48 -5.58
C SER A 450 9.03 22.12 -4.36
N PHE A 451 9.33 20.85 -4.11
CA PHE A 451 10.40 20.44 -3.15
C PHE A 451 11.72 21.16 -3.43
N TYR A 452 11.91 21.57 -4.67
CA TYR A 452 13.02 22.44 -5.09
C TYR A 452 13.07 23.77 -4.33
N TYR A 453 11.95 24.25 -3.80
CA TYR A 453 11.81 25.50 -3.05
C TYR A 453 11.38 25.30 -1.59
N ILE A 454 11.23 24.09 -1.12
CA ILE A 454 10.99 23.86 0.31
C ILE A 454 12.30 24.17 1.02
N ASN A 455 12.41 25.43 1.41
CA ASN A 455 13.35 25.80 2.44
C ASN A 455 13.08 24.90 3.64
N THR A 456 14.12 24.23 4.08
CA THR A 456 14.13 23.31 5.20
C THR A 456 13.82 24.04 6.51
N SER A 457 12.62 24.60 6.64
CA SER A 457 12.08 24.86 7.96
C SER A 457 11.72 23.49 8.54
N SER A 458 12.37 23.14 9.63
CA SER A 458 12.27 21.90 10.40
C SER A 458 10.85 21.54 10.89
N GLU A 459 9.83 22.23 10.45
CA GLU A 459 8.42 22.06 10.83
C GLU A 459 7.58 21.29 9.80
N ALA A 460 8.14 20.87 8.67
CA ALA A 460 7.40 20.23 7.57
C ALA A 460 7.55 18.70 7.51
N TYR A 461 8.14 18.06 8.52
CA TYR A 461 8.30 16.59 8.57
C TYR A 461 7.88 16.00 9.89
#